data_af412d729505c56a216411661e32c93c
#
_entry.id   af412d729505c56a216411661e32c93c
#
_cell.length_a   1.000
_cell.length_b   1.000
_cell.length_c   1.000
_cell.angle_alpha   90.00
_cell.angle_beta   90.00
_cell.angle_gamma   90.00
#
_symmetry.space_group_name_H-M   'P 1'
#
loop_
_entity.id
_entity.type
_entity.pdbx_description
1 polymer ?
#
loop_
_entity_poly.entity_id
_entity_poly.type
_entity_poly.pdbx_seq_one_letter_code
_entity_poly.pdbx_strand_id
1 'polypeptide(L)'
;MKNNYYYWFMLRSQESRKNLKECIFLLFFLISFILLSSTQSYAQQPITVTKIVDGDTLKINYKGQKESIRLIGIDTPESRINRKTKKDAKRSGQDIETIIAMGKRATAYVESIVKRGDLITIELDVQERDRYGRLLCYVYLSNGKMLNEEIVKAGYANVMSIPPDVKYEDRFLKAYQDARERKIGLWME
;
A
#
# COMPACT_ATOMS: atom_id res chain seq x y z
N MET A 1 -4.67 -74.63 -32.26
CA MET A 1 -3.59 -73.62 -32.11
C MET A 1 -4.11 -72.15 -32.25
N LYS A 2 -5.33 -71.80 -31.86
CA LYS A 2 -5.85 -70.41 -32.00
C LYS A 2 -6.03 -69.64 -30.69
N ASN A 3 -5.76 -70.25 -29.52
CA ASN A 3 -6.08 -69.62 -28.22
C ASN A 3 -4.94 -68.78 -27.59
N ASN A 4 -3.71 -68.84 -28.11
CA ASN A 4 -2.58 -68.13 -27.47
C ASN A 4 -2.49 -66.66 -27.82
N TYR A 5 -2.97 -66.23 -28.99
CA TYR A 5 -2.90 -64.81 -29.43
C TYR A 5 -3.85 -63.90 -28.63
N TYR A 6 -5.04 -64.37 -28.29
CA TYR A 6 -5.99 -63.60 -27.47
C TYR A 6 -5.50 -63.37 -26.04
N TYR A 7 -4.82 -64.35 -25.48
CA TYR A 7 -4.27 -64.26 -24.12
C TYR A 7 -3.13 -63.21 -24.03
N TRP A 8 -2.24 -63.23 -25.03
CA TRP A 8 -1.16 -62.25 -25.13
C TRP A 8 -1.66 -60.81 -25.43
N PHE A 9 -2.70 -60.66 -26.18
CA PHE A 9 -3.33 -59.35 -26.47
C PHE A 9 -4.01 -58.79 -25.23
N MET A 10 -4.70 -59.59 -24.45
CA MET A 10 -5.34 -59.20 -23.18
C MET A 10 -4.29 -58.79 -22.14
N LEU A 11 -3.22 -59.53 -21.95
CA LEU A 11 -2.15 -59.20 -21.01
C LEU A 11 -1.47 -57.87 -21.38
N ARG A 12 -1.16 -57.65 -22.64
CA ARG A 12 -0.54 -56.42 -23.16
C ARG A 12 -1.47 -55.18 -22.97
N SER A 13 -2.77 -55.38 -23.16
CA SER A 13 -3.75 -54.30 -22.94
C SER A 13 -3.92 -53.96 -21.44
N GLN A 14 -3.79 -54.91 -20.56
CA GLN A 14 -3.83 -54.67 -19.08
C GLN A 14 -2.57 -53.95 -18.62
N GLU A 15 -1.39 -54.32 -19.14
CA GLU A 15 -0.13 -53.70 -18.77
C GLU A 15 -0.06 -52.26 -19.30
N SER A 16 -0.56 -51.98 -20.51
CA SER A 16 -0.70 -50.64 -21.05
C SER A 16 -1.65 -49.76 -20.24
N ARG A 17 -2.77 -50.31 -19.75
CA ARG A 17 -3.71 -49.56 -18.89
C ARG A 17 -3.15 -49.29 -17.50
N LYS A 18 -2.31 -50.18 -16.96
CA LYS A 18 -1.63 -49.98 -15.68
C LYS A 18 -0.60 -48.87 -15.80
N ASN A 19 0.24 -48.88 -16.83
CA ASN A 19 1.23 -47.86 -17.09
C ASN A 19 0.58 -46.47 -17.36
N LEU A 20 -0.56 -46.42 -18.05
CA LEU A 20 -1.32 -45.19 -18.27
C LEU A 20 -1.86 -44.60 -16.94
N LYS A 21 -2.38 -45.41 -16.05
CA LYS A 21 -2.87 -44.97 -14.73
C LYS A 21 -1.73 -44.43 -13.85
N GLU A 22 -0.58 -45.10 -13.87
CA GLU A 22 0.61 -44.62 -13.16
C GLU A 22 1.14 -43.29 -13.74
N CYS A 23 1.17 -43.14 -15.05
CA CYS A 23 1.52 -41.87 -15.70
C CYS A 23 0.54 -40.72 -15.34
N ILE A 24 -0.76 -40.99 -15.34
CA ILE A 24 -1.79 -40.02 -14.94
C ILE A 24 -1.63 -39.63 -13.46
N PHE A 25 -1.36 -40.61 -12.59
CA PHE A 25 -1.13 -40.36 -11.16
C PHE A 25 0.12 -39.49 -10.93
N LEU A 26 1.22 -39.80 -11.60
CA LEU A 26 2.45 -39.00 -11.56
C LEU A 26 2.24 -37.57 -12.10
N LEU A 27 1.46 -37.41 -13.17
CA LEU A 27 1.13 -36.12 -13.73
C LEU A 27 0.28 -35.29 -12.73
N PHE A 28 -0.70 -35.92 -12.09
CA PHE A 28 -1.52 -35.29 -11.04
C PHE A 28 -0.67 -34.84 -9.85
N PHE A 29 0.30 -35.67 -9.44
CA PHE A 29 1.21 -35.37 -8.34
C PHE A 29 2.15 -34.19 -8.68
N LEU A 30 2.63 -34.17 -9.93
CA LEU A 30 3.47 -33.08 -10.47
C LEU A 30 2.71 -31.75 -10.53
N ILE A 31 1.47 -31.78 -11.02
CA ILE A 31 0.60 -30.59 -11.08
C ILE A 31 0.24 -30.09 -9.67
N SER A 32 -0.06 -31.00 -8.75
CA SER A 32 -0.30 -30.66 -7.34
C SER A 32 0.91 -30.02 -6.69
N PHE A 33 2.13 -30.53 -6.98
CA PHE A 33 3.37 -29.95 -6.45
C PHE A 33 3.66 -28.57 -7.02
N ILE A 34 3.37 -28.34 -8.30
CA ILE A 34 3.50 -27.03 -8.96
C ILE A 34 2.49 -26.01 -8.38
N LEU A 35 1.27 -26.45 -8.08
CA LEU A 35 0.25 -25.60 -7.47
C LEU A 35 0.55 -25.24 -6.01
N LEU A 36 1.24 -26.10 -5.26
CA LEU A 36 1.68 -25.80 -3.89
C LEU A 36 2.86 -24.81 -3.83
N SER A 37 3.67 -24.72 -4.89
CA SER A 37 4.84 -23.85 -4.91
C SER A 37 4.54 -22.39 -5.28
N SER A 38 3.31 -22.03 -5.64
CA SER A 38 2.95 -20.70 -6.15
C SER A 38 2.42 -19.71 -5.11
N THR A 39 2.36 -20.07 -3.82
CA THR A 39 2.02 -19.12 -2.75
C THR A 39 3.27 -18.54 -2.09
N GLN A 40 4.19 -17.98 -2.85
CA GLN A 40 5.10 -17.00 -2.27
C GLN A 40 4.29 -15.73 -1.99
N SER A 41 3.73 -15.66 -0.80
CA SER A 41 3.32 -14.37 -0.22
C SER A 41 4.58 -13.52 -0.17
N TYR A 42 4.67 -12.53 -1.05
CA TYR A 42 5.65 -11.46 -0.93
C TYR A 42 5.27 -10.66 0.32
N ALA A 43 5.67 -11.15 1.49
CA ALA A 43 5.61 -10.36 2.71
C ALA A 43 6.46 -9.10 2.43
N GLN A 44 5.80 -7.97 2.27
CA GLN A 44 6.49 -6.70 2.12
C GLN A 44 7.40 -6.53 3.33
N GLN A 45 8.72 -6.41 3.07
CA GLN A 45 9.69 -6.28 4.15
C GLN A 45 9.40 -4.99 4.94
N PRO A 46 9.35 -5.06 6.27
CA PRO A 46 9.09 -3.88 7.09
C PRO A 46 10.19 -2.84 6.86
N ILE A 47 9.77 -1.59 6.75
CA ILE A 47 10.61 -0.45 6.42
C ILE A 47 10.70 0.44 7.65
N THR A 48 11.89 0.96 7.95
CA THR A 48 12.09 1.79 9.13
C THR A 48 11.87 3.28 8.83
N VAL A 49 11.03 3.95 9.61
CA VAL A 49 10.85 5.41 9.56
C VAL A 49 12.09 6.09 10.14
N THR A 50 12.71 6.99 9.39
CA THR A 50 13.89 7.74 9.85
C THR A 50 13.57 9.16 10.27
N LYS A 51 12.52 9.78 9.71
CA LYS A 51 12.06 11.14 10.04
C LYS A 51 10.65 11.38 9.54
N ILE A 52 9.82 12.08 10.31
CA ILE A 52 8.60 12.75 9.85
C ILE A 52 9.02 14.15 9.37
N VAL A 53 8.66 14.51 8.14
CA VAL A 53 9.01 15.80 7.54
C VAL A 53 7.88 16.81 7.72
N ASP A 54 6.67 16.37 7.40
CA ASP A 54 5.38 17.05 7.60
C ASP A 54 4.23 16.03 7.62
N GLY A 55 3.00 16.48 7.59
CA GLY A 55 1.83 15.61 7.75
C GLY A 55 1.63 14.56 6.64
N ASP A 56 2.25 14.70 5.50
CA ASP A 56 2.10 13.77 4.36
C ASP A 56 3.43 13.32 3.74
N THR A 57 4.54 13.66 4.36
CA THR A 57 5.88 13.34 3.86
C THR A 57 6.76 12.74 4.96
N LEU A 58 7.29 11.55 4.73
CA LEU A 58 8.20 10.84 5.63
C LEU A 58 9.54 10.56 4.94
N LYS A 59 10.58 10.36 5.75
CA LYS A 59 11.83 9.72 5.32
C LYS A 59 11.93 8.34 5.93
N ILE A 60 12.37 7.39 5.12
CA ILE A 60 12.46 5.98 5.47
C ILE A 60 13.84 5.41 5.11
N ASN A 61 14.16 4.25 5.68
CA ASN A 61 15.19 3.39 5.14
C ASN A 61 14.51 2.27 4.35
N TYR A 62 14.69 2.29 3.04
CA TYR A 62 14.13 1.33 2.10
C TYR A 62 15.24 0.61 1.35
N LYS A 63 15.34 -0.71 1.49
CA LYS A 63 16.41 -1.51 0.86
C LYS A 63 17.83 -0.97 1.17
N GLY A 64 18.06 -0.49 2.39
CA GLY A 64 19.36 0.07 2.82
C GLY A 64 19.63 1.51 2.37
N GLN A 65 18.72 2.14 1.65
CA GLN A 65 18.85 3.52 1.16
C GLN A 65 17.86 4.47 1.87
N LYS A 66 18.30 5.71 2.05
CA LYS A 66 17.42 6.77 2.57
C LYS A 66 16.52 7.29 1.46
N GLU A 67 15.23 7.02 1.59
CA GLU A 67 14.21 7.46 0.64
C GLU A 67 13.26 8.48 1.29
N SER A 68 12.68 9.34 0.46
CA SER A 68 11.59 10.22 0.85
C SER A 68 10.31 9.69 0.25
N ILE A 69 9.26 9.58 1.06
CA ILE A 69 7.94 9.14 0.61
C ILE A 69 6.93 10.26 0.72
N ARG A 70 5.99 10.29 -0.22
CA ARG A 70 4.80 11.14 -0.24
C ARG A 70 3.58 10.25 -0.17
N LEU A 71 2.73 10.50 0.82
CA LEU A 71 1.50 9.75 1.00
C LEU A 71 0.52 10.06 -0.15
N ILE A 72 0.07 8.99 -0.85
CA ILE A 72 -0.88 9.10 -1.96
C ILE A 72 -2.27 9.49 -1.45
N GLY A 73 -3.00 10.27 -2.24
CA GLY A 73 -4.43 10.55 -2.07
C GLY A 73 -4.76 11.59 -1.02
N ILE A 74 -3.76 12.13 -0.30
CA ILE A 74 -3.97 13.13 0.75
C ILE A 74 -3.06 14.34 0.59
N ASP A 75 -3.47 15.46 1.13
CA ASP A 75 -2.70 16.70 1.17
C ASP A 75 -2.89 17.41 2.52
N THR A 76 -1.78 17.60 3.25
CA THR A 76 -1.80 18.32 4.53
C THR A 76 -1.33 19.77 4.32
N PRO A 77 -1.75 20.71 5.18
CA PRO A 77 -1.16 22.03 5.21
C PRO A 77 0.34 21.95 5.48
N GLU A 78 1.09 22.89 4.93
CA GLU A 78 2.55 22.96 5.11
C GLU A 78 2.93 23.47 6.51
N SER A 79 3.90 22.84 7.13
CA SER A 79 4.39 23.23 8.47
C SER A 79 5.44 24.36 8.45
N ARG A 80 5.80 24.86 7.26
CA ARG A 80 6.85 25.89 7.02
C ARG A 80 6.48 26.80 5.86
N ILE A 81 7.10 27.98 5.84
CA ILE A 81 6.99 28.87 4.68
C ILE A 81 7.71 28.24 3.48
N ASN A 82 6.95 28.01 2.43
CA ASN A 82 7.47 27.56 1.13
C ASN A 82 6.56 28.08 0.00
N ARG A 83 6.82 27.65 -1.22
CA ARG A 83 6.03 28.06 -2.39
C ARG A 83 4.57 27.61 -2.31
N LYS A 84 4.32 26.40 -1.74
CA LYS A 84 2.96 25.87 -1.58
C LYS A 84 2.19 26.67 -0.53
N THR A 85 2.79 26.95 0.64
CA THR A 85 2.17 27.80 1.69
C THR A 85 1.67 29.12 1.13
N LYS A 86 2.52 29.84 0.34
CA LYS A 86 2.13 31.10 -0.28
C LYS A 86 0.99 30.94 -1.30
N LYS A 87 0.98 29.86 -2.06
CA LYS A 87 -0.09 29.55 -3.01
C LYS A 87 -1.40 29.24 -2.29
N ASP A 88 -1.34 28.46 -1.20
CA ASP A 88 -2.51 28.06 -0.41
C ASP A 88 -3.10 29.26 0.32
N ALA A 89 -2.29 30.15 0.90
CA ALA A 89 -2.73 31.41 1.48
C ALA A 89 -3.51 32.27 0.47
N LYS A 90 -2.96 32.43 -0.74
CA LYS A 90 -3.64 33.20 -1.81
C LYS A 90 -4.97 32.55 -2.23
N ARG A 91 -5.06 31.21 -2.24
CA ARG A 91 -6.25 30.46 -2.67
C ARG A 91 -7.34 30.44 -1.62
N SER A 92 -6.98 30.25 -0.35
CA SER A 92 -7.92 30.15 0.76
C SER A 92 -8.31 31.48 1.39
N GLY A 93 -7.53 32.54 1.15
CA GLY A 93 -7.68 33.83 1.84
C GLY A 93 -7.20 33.83 3.29
N GLN A 94 -6.62 32.69 3.76
CA GLN A 94 -6.03 32.61 5.11
C GLN A 94 -4.63 33.20 5.13
N ASP A 95 -4.22 33.72 6.29
CA ASP A 95 -2.85 34.17 6.47
C ASP A 95 -1.86 32.98 6.51
N ILE A 96 -0.58 33.29 6.26
CA ILE A 96 0.49 32.28 6.19
C ILE A 96 0.71 31.62 7.55
N GLU A 97 0.63 32.38 8.64
CA GLU A 97 0.82 31.90 10.02
C GLU A 97 -0.24 30.87 10.39
N THR A 98 -1.49 31.10 10.06
CA THR A 98 -2.60 30.14 10.24
C THR A 98 -2.34 28.85 9.51
N ILE A 99 -1.95 28.89 8.23
CA ILE A 99 -1.65 27.69 7.43
C ILE A 99 -0.49 26.91 8.07
N ILE A 100 0.57 27.59 8.50
CA ILE A 100 1.70 26.95 9.18
C ILE A 100 1.28 26.32 10.50
N ALA A 101 0.45 27.00 11.30
CA ALA A 101 -0.08 26.43 12.54
C ALA A 101 -0.89 25.16 12.30
N MET A 102 -1.74 25.16 11.25
CA MET A 102 -2.48 23.96 10.81
C MET A 102 -1.51 22.83 10.40
N GLY A 103 -0.48 23.14 9.61
CA GLY A 103 0.52 22.16 9.18
C GLY A 103 1.34 21.59 10.34
N LYS A 104 1.69 22.42 11.35
CA LYS A 104 2.34 21.92 12.57
C LYS A 104 1.43 20.97 13.37
N ARG A 105 0.12 21.29 13.47
CA ARG A 105 -0.87 20.39 14.09
C ARG A 105 -0.97 19.05 13.37
N ALA A 106 -1.02 19.06 12.02
CA ALA A 106 -1.03 17.85 11.20
C ALA A 106 0.26 17.02 11.41
N THR A 107 1.43 17.66 11.42
CA THR A 107 2.72 17.01 11.68
C THR A 107 2.75 16.39 13.08
N ALA A 108 2.33 17.13 14.11
CA ALA A 108 2.28 16.64 15.48
C ALA A 108 1.33 15.43 15.64
N TYR A 109 0.21 15.42 14.93
CA TYR A 109 -0.67 14.25 14.90
C TYR A 109 0.04 13.03 14.31
N VAL A 110 0.72 13.18 13.16
CA VAL A 110 1.49 12.07 12.55
C VAL A 110 2.58 11.59 13.51
N GLU A 111 3.30 12.50 14.17
CA GLU A 111 4.32 12.16 15.19
C GLU A 111 3.73 11.47 16.43
N SER A 112 2.44 11.62 16.70
CA SER A 112 1.77 10.92 17.82
C SER A 112 1.47 9.45 17.50
N ILE A 113 1.30 9.09 16.24
CA ILE A 113 0.89 7.74 15.77
C ILE A 113 2.00 6.96 15.07
N VAL A 114 3.04 7.63 14.60
CA VAL A 114 4.25 7.00 14.03
C VAL A 114 5.49 7.78 14.45
N LYS A 115 6.57 7.08 14.81
CA LYS A 115 7.80 7.67 15.32
C LYS A 115 9.02 7.23 14.52
N ARG A 116 10.10 7.97 14.68
CA ARG A 116 11.41 7.52 14.20
C ARG A 116 11.76 6.18 14.83
N GLY A 117 12.18 5.22 14.00
CA GLY A 117 12.49 3.85 14.41
C GLY A 117 11.34 2.87 14.21
N ASP A 118 10.10 3.33 14.04
CA ASP A 118 8.96 2.46 13.82
C ASP A 118 9.07 1.72 12.50
N LEU A 119 8.58 0.49 12.52
CA LEU A 119 8.45 -0.34 11.33
C LEU A 119 7.11 -0.09 10.68
N ILE A 120 7.14 0.13 9.36
CA ILE A 120 5.97 0.32 8.51
C ILE A 120 6.01 -0.61 7.32
N THR A 121 4.89 -0.76 6.66
CA THR A 121 4.78 -1.40 5.34
C THR A 121 4.30 -0.35 4.34
N ILE A 122 4.82 -0.37 3.12
CA ILE A 122 4.35 0.50 2.05
C ILE A 122 3.70 -0.30 0.94
N GLU A 123 2.73 0.30 0.29
CA GLU A 123 2.09 -0.19 -0.92
C GLU A 123 2.22 0.88 -1.98
N LEU A 124 2.82 0.54 -3.11
CA LEU A 124 2.89 1.42 -4.28
C LEU A 124 1.59 1.33 -5.07
N ASP A 125 1.29 2.36 -5.85
CA ASP A 125 0.21 2.34 -6.85
C ASP A 125 0.82 2.32 -8.26
N VAL A 126 0.15 2.85 -9.25
CA VAL A 126 0.56 2.81 -10.67
C VAL A 126 1.84 3.62 -10.90
N GLN A 127 1.91 4.83 -10.35
CA GLN A 127 3.09 5.69 -10.43
C GLN A 127 3.96 5.54 -9.18
N GLU A 128 5.18 5.04 -9.36
CA GLU A 128 6.06 4.80 -8.21
C GLU A 128 6.67 6.08 -7.61
N ARG A 129 6.93 7.11 -8.42
CA ARG A 129 7.62 8.32 -7.98
C ARG A 129 6.99 9.59 -8.54
N ASP A 130 7.04 10.64 -7.76
CA ASP A 130 6.67 11.97 -8.24
C ASP A 130 7.83 12.65 -9.00
N ARG A 131 7.54 13.85 -9.53
CA ARG A 131 8.52 14.67 -10.26
C ARG A 131 9.73 15.11 -9.42
N TYR A 132 9.67 14.97 -8.10
CA TYR A 132 10.76 15.29 -7.18
C TYR A 132 11.56 14.05 -6.76
N GLY A 133 11.22 12.88 -7.30
CA GLY A 133 11.84 11.59 -7.01
C GLY A 133 11.37 10.93 -5.71
N ARG A 134 10.34 11.47 -5.01
CA ARG A 134 9.77 10.84 -3.82
C ARG A 134 8.96 9.60 -4.20
N LEU A 135 9.07 8.53 -3.42
CA LEU A 135 8.19 7.36 -3.57
C LEU A 135 6.74 7.76 -3.25
N LEU A 136 5.82 7.40 -4.12
CA LEU A 136 4.39 7.55 -3.93
C LEU A 136 3.84 6.25 -3.34
N CYS A 137 3.24 6.30 -2.15
CA CYS A 137 2.75 5.08 -1.53
C CYS A 137 1.63 5.30 -0.52
N TYR A 138 0.92 4.21 -0.25
CA TYR A 138 0.10 4.04 0.94
C TYR A 138 0.98 3.41 2.02
N VAL A 139 0.86 3.89 3.25
CA VAL A 139 1.66 3.46 4.39
C VAL A 139 0.78 2.74 5.40
N TYR A 140 1.22 1.54 5.83
CA TYR A 140 0.55 0.76 6.88
C TYR A 140 1.43 0.72 8.12
N LEU A 141 0.81 1.05 9.25
CA LEU A 141 1.40 0.97 10.58
C LEU A 141 1.47 -0.48 11.05
N SER A 142 2.26 -0.77 12.08
CA SER A 142 2.41 -2.11 12.65
C SER A 142 1.11 -2.73 13.17
N ASN A 143 0.10 -1.90 13.49
CA ASN A 143 -1.23 -2.34 13.89
C ASN A 143 -2.19 -2.59 12.69
N GLY A 144 -1.69 -2.55 11.45
CA GLY A 144 -2.45 -2.76 10.23
C GLY A 144 -3.27 -1.57 9.74
N LYS A 145 -3.29 -0.46 10.46
CA LYS A 145 -4.01 0.75 10.03
C LYS A 145 -3.25 1.48 8.93
N MET A 146 -3.97 2.03 7.95
CA MET A 146 -3.39 2.84 6.88
C MET A 146 -3.18 4.28 7.40
N LEU A 147 -1.92 4.73 7.45
CA LEU A 147 -1.54 6.06 7.91
C LEU A 147 -2.25 7.17 7.12
N ASN A 148 -2.32 7.05 5.78
CA ASN A 148 -3.00 8.00 4.90
C ASN A 148 -4.46 8.23 5.37
N GLU A 149 -5.19 7.15 5.62
CA GLU A 149 -6.58 7.21 6.06
C GLU A 149 -6.72 7.75 7.49
N GLU A 150 -5.84 7.34 8.41
CA GLU A 150 -5.90 7.82 9.81
C GLU A 150 -5.69 9.33 9.90
N ILE A 151 -4.84 9.91 9.04
CA ILE A 151 -4.64 11.37 8.99
C ILE A 151 -5.91 12.08 8.50
N VAL A 152 -6.58 11.54 7.47
CA VAL A 152 -7.86 12.07 6.95
C VAL A 152 -8.97 11.92 7.99
N LYS A 153 -9.12 10.75 8.62
CA LYS A 153 -10.10 10.48 9.69
C LYS A 153 -9.97 11.43 10.88
N ALA A 154 -8.73 11.79 11.22
CA ALA A 154 -8.45 12.73 12.28
C ALA A 154 -8.64 14.21 11.87
N GLY A 155 -9.03 14.46 10.62
CA GLY A 155 -9.30 15.80 10.11
C GLY A 155 -8.06 16.65 9.83
N TYR A 156 -6.89 16.03 9.61
CA TYR A 156 -5.63 16.75 9.39
C TYR A 156 -5.20 16.83 7.91
N ALA A 157 -5.93 16.22 6.99
CA ALA A 157 -5.64 16.28 5.56
C ALA A 157 -6.90 16.49 4.71
N ASN A 158 -6.72 17.18 3.59
CA ASN A 158 -7.65 17.14 2.46
C ASN A 158 -7.42 15.87 1.63
N VAL A 159 -8.44 15.44 0.90
CA VAL A 159 -8.27 14.41 -0.14
C VAL A 159 -7.72 15.08 -1.39
N MET A 160 -6.66 14.51 -1.93
CA MET A 160 -6.03 14.93 -3.18
C MET A 160 -5.56 13.71 -3.96
N SER A 161 -6.47 13.06 -4.66
CA SER A 161 -6.17 11.97 -5.57
C SER A 161 -5.72 12.50 -6.91
N ILE A 162 -4.63 11.98 -7.43
CA ILE A 162 -4.06 12.36 -8.73
C ILE A 162 -3.92 11.09 -9.58
N PRO A 163 -4.68 10.98 -10.70
CA PRO A 163 -4.51 9.84 -11.58
C PRO A 163 -3.07 9.69 -12.06
N PRO A 164 -2.55 8.45 -12.18
CA PRO A 164 -3.28 7.20 -12.10
C PRO A 164 -3.44 6.61 -10.67
N ASP A 165 -2.93 7.25 -9.63
CA ASP A 165 -2.87 6.74 -8.25
C ASP A 165 -4.16 7.07 -7.47
N VAL A 166 -5.21 6.29 -7.70
CA VAL A 166 -6.56 6.53 -7.17
C VAL A 166 -7.17 5.35 -6.41
N LYS A 167 -6.37 4.32 -6.12
CA LYS A 167 -6.85 3.04 -5.57
C LYS A 167 -7.76 3.17 -4.34
N TYR A 168 -7.50 4.11 -3.45
CA TYR A 168 -8.26 4.29 -2.20
C TYR A 168 -9.01 5.63 -2.13
N GLU A 169 -9.29 6.26 -3.26
CA GLU A 169 -9.94 7.58 -3.33
C GLU A 169 -11.29 7.61 -2.61
N ASP A 170 -12.19 6.68 -2.90
CA ASP A 170 -13.53 6.61 -2.27
C ASP A 170 -13.44 6.44 -0.74
N ARG A 171 -12.47 5.64 -0.29
CA ARG A 171 -12.22 5.43 1.13
C ARG A 171 -11.77 6.71 1.84
N PHE A 172 -10.91 7.49 1.19
CA PHE A 172 -10.46 8.77 1.73
C PHE A 172 -11.55 9.84 1.68
N LEU A 173 -12.35 9.88 0.61
CA LEU A 173 -13.48 10.81 0.49
C LEU A 173 -14.50 10.57 1.61
N LYS A 174 -14.83 9.33 1.90
CA LYS A 174 -15.73 8.99 3.02
C LYS A 174 -15.15 9.44 4.36
N ALA A 175 -13.89 9.11 4.62
CA ALA A 175 -13.21 9.52 5.86
C ALA A 175 -13.15 11.05 6.02
N TYR A 176 -12.94 11.77 4.92
CA TYR A 176 -12.93 13.22 4.88
C TYR A 176 -14.31 13.83 5.19
N GLN A 177 -15.37 13.29 4.59
CA GLN A 177 -16.75 13.72 4.86
C GLN A 177 -17.09 13.53 6.33
N ASP A 178 -16.84 12.33 6.89
CA ASP A 178 -17.06 12.02 8.30
C ASP A 178 -16.30 12.98 9.23
N ALA A 179 -15.04 13.30 8.93
CA ALA A 179 -14.23 14.22 9.72
C ALA A 179 -14.78 15.65 9.71
N ARG A 180 -15.25 16.11 8.55
CA ARG A 180 -15.87 17.45 8.40
C ARG A 180 -17.21 17.55 9.12
N GLU A 181 -18.09 16.57 8.96
CA GLU A 181 -19.41 16.54 9.62
C GLU A 181 -19.24 16.55 11.14
N ARG A 182 -18.26 15.81 11.65
CA ARG A 182 -17.95 15.75 13.08
C ARG A 182 -17.12 16.92 13.59
N LYS A 183 -16.71 17.85 12.71
CA LYS A 183 -15.88 19.02 13.02
C LYS A 183 -14.64 18.67 13.85
N ILE A 184 -13.86 17.69 13.41
CA ILE A 184 -12.63 17.25 14.10
C ILE A 184 -11.36 17.73 13.39
N GLY A 185 -10.25 17.78 14.14
CA GLY A 185 -8.93 18.17 13.62
C GLY A 185 -8.88 19.64 13.20
N LEU A 186 -8.66 19.89 11.91
CA LEU A 186 -8.63 21.25 11.33
C LEU A 186 -10.03 21.78 10.99
N TRP A 187 -11.08 20.99 11.19
CA TRP A 187 -12.48 21.36 10.89
C TRP A 187 -13.25 21.83 12.13
N MET A 188 -12.56 21.99 13.26
CA MET A 188 -13.21 22.42 14.54
C MET A 188 -13.67 23.88 14.55
N GLU A 189 -13.27 24.68 13.55
CA GLU A 189 -13.61 26.10 13.44
C GLU A 189 -14.80 26.35 12.51
#